data_830cfb715954899a7f61cb881f0cb250
#
_entry.id   830cfb715954899a7f61cb881f0cb250
#
_cell.length_a   1.000
_cell.length_b   1.000
_cell.length_c   1.000
_cell.angle_alpha   90.00
_cell.angle_beta   90.00
_cell.angle_gamma   90.00
#
_symmetry.space_group_name_H-M   'P 1'
#
loop_
_entity.id
_entity.type
_entity.pdbx_description
1 polymer ?
#
loop_
_entity_poly.entity_id
_entity_poly.type
_entity_poly.pdbx_seq_one_letter_code
_entity_poly.pdbx_strand_id
1 'polypeptide(L)'
;MPGKKIVVVDDDETIRKTFFLILNQNYRVYLAKDAQEVLDRFKKSDVDLIIADYRLPTMNGIELVAALRKGGYRGDVILISAHADMIEPDVLSRLSISHFFAKPLDLAALSRSIDYLLNVQGQAERRI
;
A
#
# COMPACT_ATOMS: atom_id res chain seq x y z
N MET A 1 10.48 20.39 0.36
CA MET A 1 9.40 19.70 1.09
C MET A 1 9.58 18.21 0.95
N PRO A 2 9.55 17.49 2.04
CA PRO A 2 9.55 16.04 1.93
C PRO A 2 8.24 15.57 1.30
N GLY A 3 8.34 14.66 0.36
CA GLY A 3 7.17 14.10 -0.28
C GLY A 3 6.44 13.13 0.64
N LYS A 4 5.28 12.66 0.18
CA LYS A 4 4.54 11.64 0.89
C LYS A 4 5.34 10.35 0.93
N LYS A 5 5.18 9.60 2.01
CA LYS A 5 5.95 8.38 2.25
C LYS A 5 5.11 7.15 1.91
N ILE A 6 5.66 6.32 1.04
CA ILE A 6 5.03 5.06 0.60
C ILE A 6 5.91 3.90 1.02
N VAL A 7 5.29 2.90 1.63
CA VAL A 7 5.96 1.63 1.92
C VAL A 7 5.38 0.57 0.99
N VAL A 8 6.25 -0.10 0.24
CA VAL A 8 5.85 -1.20 -0.64
C VAL A 8 6.35 -2.50 -0.01
N VAL A 9 5.43 -3.41 0.24
CA VAL A 9 5.78 -4.71 0.81
C VAL A 9 5.40 -5.82 -0.16
N ASP A 10 6.41 -6.53 -0.64
CA ASP A 10 6.26 -7.63 -1.61
C ASP A 10 7.53 -8.48 -1.50
N ASP A 11 7.39 -9.79 -1.51
CA ASP A 11 8.55 -10.66 -1.41
C ASP A 11 9.30 -10.82 -2.75
N ASP A 12 8.71 -10.35 -3.83
CA ASP A 12 9.33 -10.39 -5.16
C ASP A 12 10.19 -9.15 -5.37
N GLU A 13 11.49 -9.34 -5.47
CA GLU A 13 12.44 -8.25 -5.66
C GLU A 13 12.17 -7.44 -6.92
N THR A 14 11.78 -8.11 -8.00
CA THR A 14 11.49 -7.44 -9.26
C THR A 14 10.32 -6.48 -9.11
N ILE A 15 9.29 -6.89 -8.40
CA ILE A 15 8.14 -6.02 -8.16
C ILE A 15 8.53 -4.83 -7.28
N ARG A 16 9.32 -5.06 -6.22
CA ARG A 16 9.78 -3.97 -5.37
C ARG A 16 10.57 -2.95 -6.19
N LYS A 17 11.48 -3.39 -7.04
CA LYS A 17 12.28 -2.50 -7.88
C LYS A 17 11.42 -1.73 -8.86
N THR A 18 10.41 -2.38 -9.45
CA THR A 18 9.50 -1.73 -10.37
C THR A 18 8.76 -0.59 -9.69
N PHE A 19 8.20 -0.84 -8.51
CA PHE A 19 7.53 0.22 -7.75
C PHE A 19 8.48 1.36 -7.42
N PHE A 20 9.69 1.03 -7.00
CA PHE A 20 10.66 2.06 -6.68
C PHE A 20 10.92 2.96 -7.87
N LEU A 21 11.15 2.37 -9.04
CA LEU A 21 11.46 3.14 -10.25
C LEU A 21 10.32 4.06 -10.67
N ILE A 22 9.07 3.60 -10.57
CA ILE A 22 7.95 4.42 -11.04
C ILE A 22 7.51 5.46 -10.02
N LEU A 23 7.80 5.29 -8.74
CA LEU A 23 7.30 6.18 -7.69
C LEU A 23 8.35 7.10 -7.10
N ASN A 24 9.62 6.77 -7.25
CA ASN A 24 10.71 7.42 -6.56
C ASN A 24 10.87 8.91 -6.89
N GLN A 25 10.43 9.33 -8.06
CA GLN A 25 10.60 10.74 -8.46
C GLN A 25 9.65 11.67 -7.71
N ASN A 26 8.48 11.18 -7.32
CA ASN A 26 7.44 12.01 -6.74
C ASN A 26 7.16 11.72 -5.28
N TYR A 27 7.65 10.59 -4.78
CA TYR A 27 7.35 10.12 -3.43
C TYR A 27 8.60 9.57 -2.77
N ARG A 28 8.59 9.54 -1.44
CA ARG A 28 9.62 8.83 -0.68
C ARG A 28 9.19 7.36 -0.58
N VAL A 29 9.92 6.49 -1.25
CA VAL A 29 9.55 5.08 -1.36
C VAL A 29 10.49 4.21 -0.53
N TYR A 30 9.91 3.37 0.30
CA TYR A 30 10.63 2.41 1.12
C TYR A 30 10.13 1.02 0.80
N LEU A 31 11.04 0.06 0.72
CA LEU A 31 10.72 -1.29 0.29
C LEU A 31 10.88 -2.25 1.46
N ALA A 32 9.95 -3.19 1.59
CA ALA A 32 9.99 -4.23 2.58
C ALA A 32 9.69 -5.57 1.91
N LYS A 33 10.34 -6.62 2.35
CA LYS A 33 10.17 -7.94 1.75
C LYS A 33 9.14 -8.80 2.45
N ASP A 34 8.78 -8.45 3.68
CA ASP A 34 7.78 -9.19 4.43
C ASP A 34 7.05 -8.28 5.43
N ALA A 35 6.00 -8.84 6.02
CA ALA A 35 5.17 -8.09 6.95
C ALA A 35 5.91 -7.68 8.23
N GLN A 36 6.78 -8.57 8.73
CA GLN A 36 7.50 -8.28 9.96
C GLN A 36 8.41 -7.06 9.79
N GLU A 37 9.04 -6.93 8.63
CA GLU A 37 9.88 -5.77 8.34
C GLU A 37 9.07 -4.47 8.40
N VAL A 38 7.84 -4.50 7.90
CA VAL A 38 6.97 -3.31 7.98
C VAL A 38 6.65 -2.97 9.42
N LEU A 39 6.28 -3.97 10.21
CA LEU A 39 5.89 -3.76 11.61
C LEU A 39 7.05 -3.26 12.46
N ASP A 40 8.27 -3.69 12.16
CA ASP A 40 9.45 -3.34 12.95
C ASP A 40 10.09 -2.02 12.56
N ARG A 41 10.09 -1.68 11.26
CA ARG A 41 10.89 -0.56 10.76
C ARG A 41 10.19 0.77 10.75
N PHE A 42 8.86 0.78 10.62
CA PHE A 42 8.18 2.03 10.30
C PHE A 42 7.28 2.52 11.43
N LYS A 43 7.37 3.81 11.69
CA LYS A 43 6.41 4.48 12.57
C LYS A 43 5.14 4.69 11.77
N LYS A 44 4.04 4.23 12.31
CA LYS A 44 2.75 4.27 11.62
C LYS A 44 2.31 5.68 11.26
N SER A 45 2.61 6.65 12.10
CA SER A 45 2.23 8.04 11.86
C SER A 45 3.00 8.69 10.69
N ASP A 46 4.12 8.10 10.28
CA ASP A 46 4.94 8.68 9.23
C ASP A 46 4.63 8.14 7.85
N VAL A 47 3.83 7.08 7.75
CA VAL A 47 3.55 6.42 6.48
C VAL A 47 2.22 6.88 5.93
N ASP A 48 2.21 7.39 4.70
CA ASP A 48 1.01 7.89 4.06
C ASP A 48 0.26 6.81 3.29
N LEU A 49 0.99 5.85 2.74
CA LEU A 49 0.40 4.78 1.95
C LEU A 49 1.22 3.50 2.11
N ILE A 50 0.52 2.39 2.27
CA ILE A 50 1.15 1.07 2.24
C ILE A 50 0.58 0.31 1.05
N ILE A 51 1.47 -0.19 0.19
CA ILE A 51 1.11 -1.05 -0.93
C ILE A 51 1.58 -2.45 -0.58
N ALA A 52 0.66 -3.37 -0.38
CA ALA A 52 0.97 -4.70 0.12
C ALA A 52 0.48 -5.79 -0.82
N ASP A 53 1.35 -6.75 -1.12
CA ASP A 53 0.94 -7.97 -1.79
C ASP A 53 0.18 -8.85 -0.79
N TYR A 54 -0.86 -9.50 -1.25
CA TYR A 54 -1.59 -10.46 -0.43
C TYR A 54 -0.70 -11.61 0.01
N ARG A 55 0.10 -12.14 -0.89
CA ARG A 55 1.00 -13.26 -0.58
C ARG A 55 2.33 -12.75 -0.05
N LEU A 56 2.53 -12.89 1.24
CA LEU A 56 3.77 -12.54 1.92
C LEU A 56 4.22 -13.74 2.75
N PRO A 57 5.52 -13.85 3.02
CA PRO A 57 6.00 -14.89 3.93
C PRO A 57 5.42 -14.70 5.32
N THR A 58 5.07 -15.79 5.98
CA THR A 58 4.63 -15.85 7.37
C THR A 58 3.23 -15.29 7.61
N MET A 59 2.97 -14.09 7.16
CA MET A 59 1.73 -13.36 7.40
C MET A 59 1.27 -12.77 6.05
N ASN A 60 0.02 -12.99 5.65
CA ASN A 60 -0.45 -12.44 4.39
C ASN A 60 -0.77 -10.94 4.50
N GLY A 61 -1.05 -10.32 3.34
CA GLY A 61 -1.29 -8.88 3.29
C GLY A 61 -2.50 -8.43 4.09
N ILE A 62 -3.55 -9.23 4.13
CA ILE A 62 -4.75 -8.91 4.93
C ILE A 62 -4.40 -8.94 6.42
N GLU A 63 -3.68 -9.95 6.84
CA GLU A 63 -3.25 -10.05 8.25
C GLU A 63 -2.34 -8.88 8.63
N LEU A 64 -1.46 -8.47 7.71
CA LEU A 64 -0.62 -7.30 7.94
C LEU A 64 -1.48 -6.04 8.12
N VAL A 65 -2.44 -5.81 7.23
CA VAL A 65 -3.29 -4.62 7.32
C VAL A 65 -4.10 -4.64 8.60
N ALA A 66 -4.63 -5.80 8.99
CA ALA A 66 -5.37 -5.92 10.24
C ALA A 66 -4.48 -5.55 11.44
N ALA A 67 -3.24 -6.03 11.46
CA ALA A 67 -2.30 -5.70 12.53
C ALA A 67 -1.97 -4.21 12.55
N LEU A 68 -1.79 -3.62 11.38
CA LEU A 68 -1.50 -2.19 11.28
C LEU A 68 -2.67 -1.34 11.77
N ARG A 69 -3.90 -1.69 11.38
CA ARG A 69 -5.09 -0.97 11.85
C ARG A 69 -5.26 -1.09 13.35
N LYS A 70 -5.07 -2.29 13.87
CA LYS A 70 -5.15 -2.52 15.32
C LYS A 70 -4.12 -1.69 16.07
N GLY A 71 -2.94 -1.52 15.47
CA GLY A 71 -1.88 -0.71 16.07
C GLY A 71 -2.03 0.78 15.84
N GLY A 72 -3.09 1.24 15.21
CA GLY A 72 -3.37 2.66 15.05
C GLY A 72 -3.01 3.28 13.70
N TYR A 73 -2.60 2.48 12.72
CA TYR A 73 -2.30 3.02 11.40
C TYR A 73 -3.59 3.52 10.73
N ARG A 74 -3.59 4.77 10.28
CA ARG A 74 -4.76 5.40 9.68
C ARG A 74 -4.54 5.85 8.23
N GLY A 75 -3.38 5.55 7.67
CA GLY A 75 -3.08 5.92 6.30
C GLY A 75 -3.79 5.04 5.28
N ASP A 76 -3.55 5.33 4.02
CA ASP A 76 -4.14 4.58 2.92
C ASP A 76 -3.46 3.22 2.74
N VAL A 77 -4.21 2.29 2.20
CA VAL A 77 -3.71 0.95 1.87
C VAL A 77 -4.18 0.57 0.48
N ILE A 78 -3.24 0.09 -0.34
CA ILE A 78 -3.54 -0.58 -1.60
C ILE A 78 -3.12 -2.03 -1.45
N LEU A 79 -4.04 -2.94 -1.72
CA LEU A 79 -3.76 -4.38 -1.67
C LEU A 79 -3.62 -4.90 -3.10
N ILE A 80 -2.65 -5.77 -3.33
CA ILE A 80 -2.37 -6.36 -4.63
C ILE A 80 -2.42 -7.87 -4.49
N SER A 81 -3.03 -8.59 -5.45
CA SER A 81 -3.07 -10.04 -5.38
C SER A 81 -3.15 -10.68 -6.76
N ALA A 82 -2.45 -11.79 -6.94
CA ALA A 82 -2.63 -12.66 -8.08
C ALA A 82 -3.86 -13.56 -7.92
N HIS A 83 -4.48 -13.57 -6.74
CA HIS A 83 -5.59 -14.44 -6.38
C HIS A 83 -6.77 -13.63 -5.85
N ALA A 84 -7.31 -12.77 -6.72
CA ALA A 84 -8.37 -11.85 -6.35
C ALA A 84 -9.61 -12.58 -5.81
N ASP A 85 -9.89 -13.78 -6.33
CA ASP A 85 -11.02 -14.58 -5.93
C ASP A 85 -10.95 -15.08 -4.48
N MET A 86 -9.78 -15.04 -3.88
CA MET A 86 -9.59 -15.46 -2.49
C MET A 86 -9.86 -14.36 -1.47
N ILE A 87 -10.16 -13.16 -1.92
CA ILE A 87 -10.34 -12.02 -1.04
C ILE A 87 -11.80 -11.60 -1.02
N GLU A 88 -12.40 -11.65 0.16
CA GLU A 88 -13.79 -11.29 0.32
C GLU A 88 -13.97 -9.78 0.34
N PRO A 89 -14.95 -9.24 -0.43
CA PRO A 89 -15.12 -7.79 -0.52
C PRO A 89 -15.35 -7.08 0.82
N ASP A 90 -16.03 -7.72 1.76
CA ASP A 90 -16.31 -7.08 3.04
C ASP A 90 -15.04 -6.91 3.88
N VAL A 91 -14.02 -7.73 3.67
CA VAL A 91 -12.73 -7.57 4.34
C VAL A 91 -12.06 -6.27 3.92
N LEU A 92 -12.13 -5.96 2.62
CA LEU A 92 -11.56 -4.71 2.11
C LEU A 92 -12.22 -3.51 2.78
N SER A 93 -13.53 -3.56 2.91
CA SER A 93 -14.29 -2.49 3.55
C SER A 93 -14.00 -2.37 5.03
N ARG A 94 -14.00 -3.49 5.76
CA ARG A 94 -13.76 -3.48 7.21
C ARG A 94 -12.39 -2.95 7.57
N LEU A 95 -11.40 -3.20 6.74
CA LEU A 95 -10.03 -2.76 6.99
C LEU A 95 -9.72 -1.42 6.33
N SER A 96 -10.71 -0.80 5.71
CA SER A 96 -10.56 0.49 5.03
C SER A 96 -9.43 0.45 4.00
N ILE A 97 -9.39 -0.63 3.22
CA ILE A 97 -8.44 -0.75 2.13
C ILE A 97 -8.92 0.13 1.00
N SER A 98 -8.08 1.09 0.60
CA SER A 98 -8.47 2.14 -0.33
C SER A 98 -8.70 1.63 -1.74
N HIS A 99 -7.83 0.75 -2.21
CA HIS A 99 -7.94 0.14 -3.53
C HIS A 99 -7.39 -1.27 -3.52
N PHE A 100 -7.90 -2.08 -4.44
CA PHE A 100 -7.42 -3.43 -4.66
C PHE A 100 -7.08 -3.60 -6.13
N PHE A 101 -5.92 -4.15 -6.43
CA PHE A 101 -5.49 -4.43 -7.80
C PHE A 101 -5.12 -5.88 -7.97
N ALA A 102 -5.67 -6.50 -9.01
CA ALA A 102 -5.31 -7.86 -9.38
C ALA A 102 -4.04 -7.85 -10.23
N LYS A 103 -3.23 -8.89 -10.11
CA LYS A 103 -2.10 -9.10 -11.01
C LYS A 103 -2.59 -9.81 -12.27
N PRO A 104 -2.02 -9.51 -13.45
CA PRO A 104 -0.90 -8.59 -13.69
C PRO A 104 -1.32 -7.14 -13.55
N LEU A 105 -0.42 -6.32 -13.03
CA LEU A 105 -0.73 -4.93 -12.69
C LEU A 105 -0.84 -4.03 -13.92
N ASP A 106 -1.88 -3.20 -13.93
CA ASP A 106 -1.95 -2.06 -14.83
C ASP A 106 -1.24 -0.90 -14.13
N LEU A 107 0.03 -0.67 -14.48
CA LEU A 107 0.84 0.32 -13.78
C LEU A 107 0.31 1.74 -13.95
N ALA A 108 -0.29 2.05 -15.09
CA ALA A 108 -0.87 3.37 -15.30
C ALA A 108 -2.07 3.61 -14.37
N ALA A 109 -2.95 2.61 -14.26
CA ALA A 109 -4.10 2.71 -13.36
C ALA A 109 -3.66 2.81 -11.91
N LEU A 110 -2.65 2.03 -11.54
CA LEU A 110 -2.11 2.05 -10.19
C LEU A 110 -1.50 3.40 -9.86
N SER A 111 -0.71 3.97 -10.77
CA SER A 111 -0.11 5.29 -10.57
C SER A 111 -1.17 6.38 -10.40
N ARG A 112 -2.23 6.32 -11.20
CA ARG A 112 -3.33 7.28 -11.06
C ARG A 112 -4.02 7.17 -9.70
N SER A 113 -4.22 5.96 -9.22
CA SER A 113 -4.82 5.75 -7.89
C SER A 113 -3.94 6.29 -6.78
N ILE A 114 -2.63 6.07 -6.87
CA ILE A 114 -1.69 6.58 -5.89
C ILE A 114 -1.72 8.11 -5.88
N ASP A 115 -1.66 8.72 -7.05
CA ASP A 115 -1.71 10.19 -7.15
C ASP A 115 -3.02 10.74 -6.60
N TYR A 116 -4.12 10.08 -6.89
CA TYR A 116 -5.42 10.49 -6.36
C TYR A 116 -5.43 10.46 -4.84
N LEU A 117 -4.97 9.35 -4.24
CA LEU A 117 -4.98 9.20 -2.80
C LEU A 117 -4.08 10.21 -2.10
N LEU A 118 -2.90 10.47 -2.65
CA LEU A 118 -1.88 11.23 -1.94
C LEU A 118 -1.87 12.72 -2.29
N ASN A 119 -2.43 13.10 -3.43
CA ASN A 119 -2.37 14.49 -3.88
C ASN A 119 -3.75 15.07 -4.16
N VAL A 120 -4.46 14.50 -5.14
CA VAL A 120 -5.70 15.08 -5.63
C VAL A 120 -6.81 14.97 -4.59
N GLN A 121 -6.93 13.82 -3.94
CA GLN A 121 -7.95 13.60 -2.92
C GLN A 121 -7.82 14.61 -1.77
N GLY A 122 -6.60 14.81 -1.29
CA GLY A 122 -6.35 15.76 -0.22
C GLY A 122 -6.73 17.18 -0.60
N GLN A 123 -6.45 17.56 -1.84
CA GLN A 123 -6.81 18.88 -2.33
C GLN A 123 -8.33 19.05 -2.46
N ALA A 124 -9.00 18.04 -2.95
CA ALA A 124 -10.46 18.08 -3.09
C ALA A 124 -11.13 18.22 -1.73
N GLU A 125 -10.66 17.48 -0.74
CA GLU A 125 -11.21 17.57 0.61
C GLU A 125 -11.05 18.96 1.20
N ARG A 126 -9.94 19.63 0.94
CA ARG A 126 -9.71 20.98 1.47
C ARG A 126 -10.60 22.02 0.86
N ARG A 127 -11.15 21.76 -0.31
CA ARG A 127 -12.04 22.72 -0.98
C ARG A 127 -13.46 22.69 -0.46
N ILE A 128 -13.79 21.64 0.21
CA ILE A 128 -15.12 21.47 0.78
C ILE A 128 -15.21 22.15 2.14
#